data_d05d51d4dec47dec52cbf6f87ce4b7fa
#
_entry.id   d05d51d4dec47dec52cbf6f87ce4b7fa
#
_cell.length_a   1.000
_cell.length_b   1.000
_cell.length_c   1.000
_cell.angle_alpha   90.00
_cell.angle_beta   90.00
_cell.angle_gamma   90.00
#
_symmetry.space_group_name_H-M   'P 1'
#
loop_
_entity.id
_entity.type
_entity.pdbx_description
1 polymer ?
#
loop_
_entity_poly.entity_id
_entity_poly.type
_entity_poly.pdbx_seq_one_letter_code
_entity_poly.pdbx_strand_id
1 'polypeptide(L)'
;TILAFDKEHAHDFGQLIIQDTQGRMKPMDTLATEILAKVYRGSSLKVGDKTLTPTQVVLGMMIRPDIYRDVKMIRTKDEAINKALGASTDAKYVSFSQFFMDPVGMSGYKLSELVENATRKEPKYRDKLDKSVLKIDEKLNVCYMVFTGSLLKMWAKPHDLNNKWFATIEALKTFSPENSMQVRNVAVAYFTSVDTALSSGDWSASDKALEDIAHYQSAYGSEVFPSQNKIDAEVFYNKIN
;
A
#
# COMPACT_ATOMS: atom_id res chain seq x y z
N THR A 1 13.82 -9.18 -11.89
CA THR A 1 14.54 -8.87 -10.64
C THR A 1 13.76 -7.80 -9.91
N ILE A 2 13.44 -8.02 -8.63
CA ILE A 2 12.78 -7.00 -7.81
C ILE A 2 13.72 -5.81 -7.60
N LEU A 3 13.20 -4.59 -7.82
CA LEU A 3 13.92 -3.38 -7.51
C LEU A 3 13.77 -3.08 -6.01
N ALA A 4 14.89 -2.99 -5.29
CA ALA A 4 14.89 -2.52 -3.92
C ALA A 4 15.04 -1.00 -3.96
N PHE A 5 14.09 -0.31 -3.38
CA PHE A 5 14.16 1.12 -3.14
C PHE A 5 15.26 1.40 -2.11
N ASP A 6 15.88 2.55 -2.19
CA ASP A 6 16.85 2.98 -1.19
C ASP A 6 16.21 2.93 0.22
N LYS A 7 16.99 2.50 1.21
CA LYS A 7 16.46 2.30 2.56
C LYS A 7 16.25 3.61 3.32
N GLU A 8 17.12 4.59 3.09
CA GLU A 8 17.03 5.90 3.73
C GLU A 8 15.86 6.67 3.15
N HIS A 9 15.76 6.75 1.81
CA HIS A 9 14.59 7.32 1.14
C HIS A 9 13.27 6.67 1.57
N ALA A 10 13.23 5.32 1.63
CA ALA A 10 12.05 4.61 2.10
C ALA A 10 11.73 4.87 3.57
N HIS A 11 12.74 5.08 4.42
CA HIS A 11 12.56 5.49 5.80
C HIS A 11 11.91 6.88 5.88
N ASP A 12 12.42 7.85 5.13
CA ASP A 12 11.89 9.22 5.11
C ASP A 12 10.47 9.27 4.54
N PHE A 13 10.19 8.49 3.49
CA PHE A 13 8.81 8.30 3.03
C PHE A 13 7.91 7.74 4.13
N GLY A 14 8.44 6.86 4.98
CA GLY A 14 7.76 6.30 6.14
C GLY A 14 7.36 7.34 7.20
N GLN A 15 8.02 8.50 7.24
CA GLN A 15 7.72 9.60 8.16
C GLN A 15 6.51 10.44 7.72
N LEU A 16 6.13 10.40 6.45
CA LEU A 16 4.93 11.09 5.97
C LEU A 16 3.69 10.66 6.75
N ILE A 17 2.79 11.60 6.96
CA ILE A 17 1.53 11.31 7.68
C ILE A 17 0.46 10.88 6.68
N ILE A 18 -0.35 9.91 7.09
CA ILE A 18 -1.57 9.52 6.39
C ILE A 18 -2.76 9.53 7.36
N GLN A 19 -3.94 9.69 6.81
CA GLN A 19 -5.18 9.46 7.53
C GLN A 19 -5.74 8.08 7.16
N ASP A 20 -5.95 7.22 8.15
CA ASP A 20 -6.54 5.91 7.89
C ASP A 20 -8.06 5.99 7.63
N THR A 21 -8.69 4.84 7.40
CA THR A 21 -10.11 4.75 7.10
C THR A 21 -11.02 5.14 8.27
N GLN A 22 -10.48 5.18 9.49
CA GLN A 22 -11.18 5.59 10.71
C GLN A 22 -10.91 7.05 11.08
N GLY A 23 -10.12 7.77 10.28
CA GLY A 23 -9.76 9.17 10.51
C GLY A 23 -8.54 9.38 11.42
N ARG A 24 -7.87 8.31 11.88
CA ARG A 24 -6.65 8.41 12.68
C ARG A 24 -5.47 8.85 11.81
N MET A 25 -4.72 9.82 12.33
CA MET A 25 -3.44 10.23 11.75
C MET A 25 -2.32 9.33 12.25
N LYS A 26 -1.53 8.79 11.32
CA LYS A 26 -0.41 7.91 11.65
C LYS A 26 0.70 8.01 10.60
N PRO A 27 1.96 7.65 10.95
CA PRO A 27 3.03 7.57 9.96
C PRO A 27 2.72 6.55 8.85
N MET A 28 3.22 6.82 7.66
CA MET A 28 3.17 5.89 6.53
C MET A 28 3.83 4.54 6.87
N ASP A 29 4.90 4.56 7.67
CA ASP A 29 5.59 3.37 8.15
C ASP A 29 4.66 2.44 8.95
N THR A 30 3.79 3.00 9.80
CA THR A 30 2.78 2.23 10.53
C THR A 30 1.80 1.57 9.57
N LEU A 31 1.28 2.32 8.58
CA LEU A 31 0.40 1.74 7.57
C LEU A 31 1.10 0.63 6.78
N ALA A 32 2.34 0.85 6.34
CA ALA A 32 3.12 -0.13 5.60
C ALA A 32 3.34 -1.42 6.41
N THR A 33 3.64 -1.29 7.70
CA THR A 33 3.80 -2.42 8.63
C THR A 33 2.50 -3.20 8.79
N GLU A 34 1.37 -2.53 8.97
CA GLU A 34 0.04 -3.15 9.05
C GLU A 34 -0.32 -3.89 7.74
N ILE A 35 -0.04 -3.29 6.58
CA ILE A 35 -0.26 -3.92 5.27
C ILE A 35 0.56 -5.20 5.14
N LEU A 36 1.87 -5.14 5.40
CA LEU A 36 2.74 -6.29 5.26
C LEU A 36 2.38 -7.41 6.26
N ALA A 37 2.12 -7.04 7.50
CA ALA A 37 1.65 -7.99 8.53
C ALA A 37 0.34 -8.68 8.13
N LYS A 38 -0.60 -7.96 7.53
CA LYS A 38 -1.88 -8.51 7.07
C LYS A 38 -1.72 -9.43 5.86
N VAL A 39 -0.96 -8.99 4.85
CA VAL A 39 -0.83 -9.68 3.56
C VAL A 39 0.15 -10.84 3.64
N TYR A 40 1.36 -10.58 4.12
CA TYR A 40 2.49 -11.51 4.14
C TYR A 40 2.64 -12.26 5.47
N ARG A 41 2.22 -11.66 6.58
CA ARG A 41 2.41 -12.13 7.96
C ARG A 41 3.88 -12.19 8.38
N GLY A 42 4.61 -11.14 8.08
CA GLY A 42 6.00 -10.94 8.50
C GLY A 42 6.28 -9.45 8.66
N SER A 43 7.37 -9.12 9.34
CA SER A 43 7.86 -7.75 9.54
C SER A 43 8.76 -7.27 8.39
N SER A 44 9.15 -8.16 7.48
CA SER A 44 9.92 -7.85 6.27
C SER A 44 9.59 -8.86 5.18
N LEU A 45 9.72 -8.45 3.92
CA LEU A 45 9.48 -9.32 2.76
C LEU A 45 10.80 -9.84 2.21
N LYS A 46 10.93 -11.17 2.13
CA LYS A 46 12.08 -11.83 1.49
C LYS A 46 11.75 -12.18 0.05
N VAL A 47 12.56 -11.67 -0.90
CA VAL A 47 12.45 -12.00 -2.32
C VAL A 47 13.85 -12.29 -2.86
N GLY A 48 14.12 -13.56 -3.14
CA GLY A 48 15.47 -14.02 -3.47
C GLY A 48 16.44 -13.76 -2.31
N ASP A 49 17.53 -13.07 -2.60
CA ASP A 49 18.58 -12.66 -1.66
C ASP A 49 18.26 -11.34 -0.92
N LYS A 50 17.20 -10.65 -1.32
CA LYS A 50 16.82 -9.34 -0.77
C LYS A 50 15.81 -9.48 0.36
N THR A 51 15.99 -8.64 1.38
CA THR A 51 15.02 -8.42 2.46
C THR A 51 14.56 -6.97 2.42
N LEU A 52 13.26 -6.76 2.17
CA LEU A 52 12.66 -5.45 2.01
C LEU A 52 11.90 -5.06 3.28
N THR A 53 12.03 -3.80 3.69
CA THR A 53 11.21 -3.22 4.76
C THR A 53 9.76 -3.06 4.29
N PRO A 54 8.78 -2.95 5.22
CA PRO A 54 7.39 -2.70 4.85
C PRO A 54 7.22 -1.48 3.95
N THR A 55 7.94 -0.40 4.24
CA THR A 55 7.88 0.86 3.47
C THR A 55 8.45 0.69 2.07
N GLN A 56 9.57 -0.05 1.91
CA GLN A 56 10.10 -0.40 0.59
C GLN A 56 9.09 -1.22 -0.24
N VAL A 57 8.34 -2.11 0.42
CA VAL A 57 7.30 -2.92 -0.26
C VAL A 57 6.16 -2.03 -0.74
N VAL A 58 5.64 -1.14 0.11
CA VAL A 58 4.55 -0.23 -0.26
C VAL A 58 4.98 0.72 -1.38
N LEU A 59 6.16 1.34 -1.29
CA LEU A 59 6.73 2.13 -2.37
C LEU A 59 6.83 1.34 -3.67
N GLY A 60 7.35 0.11 -3.60
CA GLY A 60 7.46 -0.76 -4.77
C GLY A 60 6.12 -1.07 -5.42
N MET A 61 5.10 -1.35 -4.62
CA MET A 61 3.74 -1.58 -5.10
C MET A 61 3.15 -0.35 -5.80
N MET A 62 3.45 0.85 -5.30
CA MET A 62 2.95 2.11 -5.88
C MET A 62 3.68 2.49 -7.17
N ILE A 63 5.01 2.42 -7.16
CA ILE A 63 5.86 2.96 -8.23
C ILE A 63 6.08 1.93 -9.36
N ARG A 64 6.21 0.65 -8.99
CA ARG A 64 6.48 -0.45 -9.93
C ARG A 64 5.44 -1.57 -9.79
N PRO A 65 4.14 -1.25 -9.97
CA PRO A 65 3.07 -2.24 -9.95
C PRO A 65 3.29 -3.36 -10.99
N ASP A 66 3.93 -3.05 -12.11
CA ASP A 66 4.33 -3.99 -13.16
C ASP A 66 5.19 -5.15 -12.63
N ILE A 67 6.05 -4.87 -11.66
CA ILE A 67 6.93 -5.87 -11.02
C ILE A 67 6.27 -6.47 -9.77
N TYR A 68 5.72 -5.63 -8.91
CA TYR A 68 5.27 -6.06 -7.59
C TYR A 68 3.98 -6.91 -7.63
N ARG A 69 3.18 -6.81 -8.69
CA ARG A 69 2.01 -7.70 -8.89
C ARG A 69 2.39 -9.17 -9.00
N ASP A 70 3.60 -9.48 -9.48
CA ASP A 70 4.09 -10.84 -9.64
C ASP A 70 4.86 -11.37 -8.43
N VAL A 71 5.12 -10.51 -7.44
CA VAL A 71 5.80 -10.94 -6.21
C VAL A 71 4.86 -11.81 -5.36
N LYS A 72 5.34 -13.01 -5.00
CA LYS A 72 4.61 -13.95 -4.14
C LYS A 72 4.65 -13.49 -2.69
N MET A 73 3.73 -12.59 -2.31
CA MET A 73 3.65 -12.03 -0.96
C MET A 73 2.28 -12.23 -0.29
N ILE A 74 1.25 -12.64 -1.01
CA ILE A 74 -0.07 -12.87 -0.43
C ILE A 74 -0.11 -14.26 0.20
N ARG A 75 -0.15 -14.30 1.54
CA ARG A 75 -0.12 -15.56 2.27
C ARG A 75 -1.42 -16.33 2.11
N THR A 76 -1.29 -17.56 1.67
CA THR A 76 -2.34 -18.57 1.57
C THR A 76 -1.99 -19.80 2.42
N LYS A 77 -2.97 -20.64 2.75
CA LYS A 77 -2.80 -21.89 3.48
C LYS A 77 -3.81 -22.96 3.06
N ASP A 78 -4.65 -22.63 2.10
CA ASP A 78 -5.77 -23.48 1.71
C ASP A 78 -5.47 -24.11 0.36
N GLU A 79 -5.45 -25.45 0.31
CA GLU A 79 -5.14 -26.19 -0.91
C GLU A 79 -6.17 -25.95 -2.04
N ALA A 80 -7.45 -25.80 -1.68
CA ALA A 80 -8.50 -25.56 -2.67
C ALA A 80 -8.34 -24.17 -3.30
N ILE A 81 -8.00 -23.15 -2.50
CA ILE A 81 -7.68 -21.81 -2.99
C ILE A 81 -6.44 -21.85 -3.87
N ASN A 82 -5.37 -22.50 -3.43
CA ASN A 82 -4.13 -22.61 -4.20
C ASN A 82 -4.40 -23.25 -5.58
N LYS A 83 -5.17 -24.32 -5.60
CA LYS A 83 -5.57 -25.00 -6.84
C LYS A 83 -6.38 -24.09 -7.76
N ALA A 84 -7.35 -23.34 -7.22
CA ALA A 84 -8.15 -22.39 -7.99
C ALA A 84 -7.30 -21.26 -8.61
N LEU A 85 -6.23 -20.85 -7.92
CA LEU A 85 -5.26 -19.85 -8.40
C LEU A 85 -4.20 -20.40 -9.35
N GLY A 86 -4.18 -21.72 -9.60
CA GLY A 86 -3.15 -22.39 -10.41
C GLY A 86 -1.78 -22.43 -9.72
N ALA A 87 -1.76 -22.38 -8.39
CA ALA A 87 -0.55 -22.53 -7.59
C ALA A 87 -0.38 -23.99 -7.13
N SER A 88 0.83 -24.34 -6.66
CA SER A 88 1.04 -25.62 -5.98
C SER A 88 0.17 -25.70 -4.73
N THR A 89 -0.40 -26.88 -4.44
CA THR A 89 -1.30 -27.09 -3.30
C THR A 89 -0.66 -26.75 -1.96
N ASP A 90 0.66 -26.92 -1.85
CA ASP A 90 1.48 -26.60 -0.67
C ASP A 90 2.04 -25.16 -0.67
N ALA A 91 1.68 -24.35 -1.68
CA ALA A 91 2.16 -22.99 -1.77
C ALA A 91 1.78 -22.16 -0.53
N LYS A 92 2.78 -21.51 0.06
CA LYS A 92 2.58 -20.63 1.24
C LYS A 92 2.21 -19.20 0.84
N TYR A 93 2.60 -18.81 -0.35
CA TYR A 93 2.41 -17.46 -0.88
C TYR A 93 2.04 -17.53 -2.37
N VAL A 94 1.16 -16.63 -2.78
CA VAL A 94 0.78 -16.40 -4.17
C VAL A 94 0.99 -14.92 -4.51
N SER A 95 1.07 -14.61 -5.81
CA SER A 95 1.18 -13.24 -6.30
C SER A 95 -0.21 -12.65 -6.58
N PHE A 96 -0.29 -11.33 -6.65
CA PHE A 96 -1.52 -10.61 -7.02
C PHE A 96 -2.00 -11.02 -8.42
N SER A 97 -1.09 -11.14 -9.38
CA SER A 97 -1.40 -11.52 -10.76
C SER A 97 -2.08 -12.89 -10.87
N GLN A 98 -1.77 -13.83 -9.97
CA GLN A 98 -2.37 -15.17 -10.00
C GLN A 98 -3.89 -15.19 -9.76
N PHE A 99 -4.46 -14.14 -9.17
CA PHE A 99 -5.89 -14.05 -8.91
C PHE A 99 -6.74 -13.77 -10.17
N PHE A 100 -6.11 -13.38 -11.27
CA PHE A 100 -6.82 -12.97 -12.49
C PHE A 100 -6.49 -13.89 -13.68
N MET A 101 -7.44 -14.03 -14.60
CA MET A 101 -7.20 -14.68 -15.90
C MET A 101 -6.40 -13.75 -16.82
N ASP A 102 -6.74 -12.45 -16.81
CA ASP A 102 -5.95 -11.37 -17.40
C ASP A 102 -5.38 -10.48 -16.28
N PRO A 103 -4.11 -10.71 -15.88
CA PRO A 103 -3.49 -9.93 -14.81
C PRO A 103 -3.25 -8.46 -15.16
N VAL A 104 -3.09 -8.13 -16.44
CA VAL A 104 -2.83 -6.75 -16.90
C VAL A 104 -4.11 -5.92 -16.77
N GLY A 105 -5.21 -6.41 -17.34
CA GLY A 105 -6.52 -5.79 -17.24
C GLY A 105 -7.24 -6.03 -15.92
N MET A 106 -6.67 -6.86 -15.02
CA MET A 106 -7.28 -7.28 -13.76
C MET A 106 -8.70 -7.82 -13.94
N SER A 107 -8.91 -8.61 -15.01
CA SER A 107 -10.20 -9.21 -15.33
C SER A 107 -10.19 -10.73 -15.15
N GLY A 108 -11.37 -11.33 -15.02
CA GLY A 108 -11.53 -12.75 -14.79
C GLY A 108 -11.04 -13.18 -13.40
N TYR A 109 -11.59 -12.57 -12.33
CA TYR A 109 -11.24 -12.92 -10.96
C TYR A 109 -11.57 -14.38 -10.65
N LYS A 110 -10.54 -15.18 -10.42
CA LYS A 110 -10.63 -16.65 -10.32
C LYS A 110 -11.37 -17.16 -9.10
N LEU A 111 -11.46 -16.35 -8.03
CA LEU A 111 -12.16 -16.72 -6.80
C LEU A 111 -13.58 -16.12 -6.72
N SER A 112 -14.09 -15.48 -7.77
CA SER A 112 -15.37 -14.77 -7.75
C SER A 112 -16.53 -15.65 -7.24
N GLU A 113 -16.67 -16.86 -7.78
CA GLU A 113 -17.72 -17.80 -7.38
C GLU A 113 -17.59 -18.23 -5.90
N LEU A 114 -16.37 -18.55 -5.47
CA LEU A 114 -16.12 -18.95 -4.08
C LEU A 114 -16.41 -17.79 -3.09
N VAL A 115 -16.01 -16.56 -3.45
CA VAL A 115 -16.28 -15.37 -2.63
C VAL A 115 -17.78 -15.08 -2.57
N GLU A 116 -18.46 -15.15 -3.70
CA GLU A 116 -19.91 -14.93 -3.78
C GLU A 116 -20.66 -15.95 -2.91
N ASN A 117 -20.34 -17.23 -3.04
CA ASN A 117 -20.94 -18.30 -2.25
C ASN A 117 -20.68 -18.12 -0.76
N ALA A 118 -19.46 -17.77 -0.35
CA ALA A 118 -19.12 -17.48 1.04
C ALA A 118 -19.84 -16.25 1.59
N THR A 119 -20.02 -15.21 0.76
CA THR A 119 -20.67 -13.96 1.17
C THR A 119 -22.17 -14.13 1.36
N ARG A 120 -22.83 -14.95 0.55
CA ARG A 120 -24.28 -15.25 0.68
C ARG A 120 -24.62 -16.02 1.96
N LYS A 121 -23.66 -16.74 2.54
CA LYS A 121 -23.87 -17.47 3.80
C LYS A 121 -23.82 -16.52 5.00
N GLU A 122 -24.76 -16.67 5.93
CA GLU A 122 -24.64 -16.03 7.24
C GLU A 122 -23.34 -16.46 7.94
N PRO A 123 -22.65 -15.58 8.71
CA PRO A 123 -21.37 -15.88 9.33
C PRO A 123 -21.31 -17.19 10.13
N LYS A 124 -22.40 -17.56 10.80
CA LYS A 124 -22.49 -18.80 11.59
C LYS A 124 -22.48 -20.09 10.76
N TYR A 125 -22.86 -20.01 9.47
CA TYR A 125 -22.91 -21.15 8.56
C TYR A 125 -21.69 -21.24 7.63
N ARG A 126 -20.73 -20.31 7.73
CA ARG A 126 -19.49 -20.33 6.97
C ARG A 126 -18.57 -21.41 7.47
N ASP A 127 -18.21 -22.32 6.59
CA ASP A 127 -17.22 -23.36 6.88
C ASP A 127 -15.77 -22.82 6.85
N LYS A 128 -14.79 -23.72 6.91
CA LYS A 128 -13.36 -23.36 6.92
C LYS A 128 -12.94 -22.73 5.58
N LEU A 129 -13.42 -23.27 4.45
CA LEU A 129 -13.09 -22.76 3.11
C LEU A 129 -13.70 -21.37 2.91
N ASP A 130 -14.97 -21.16 3.25
CA ASP A 130 -15.63 -19.86 3.18
C ASP A 130 -14.84 -18.77 3.92
N LYS A 131 -14.42 -19.09 5.17
CA LYS A 131 -13.62 -18.16 5.99
C LYS A 131 -12.24 -17.90 5.39
N SER A 132 -11.62 -18.91 4.78
CA SER A 132 -10.31 -18.78 4.12
C SER A 132 -10.40 -17.93 2.87
N VAL A 133 -11.44 -18.14 2.05
CA VAL A 133 -11.69 -17.38 0.81
C VAL A 133 -11.93 -15.91 1.13
N LEU A 134 -12.80 -15.58 2.09
CA LEU A 134 -13.03 -14.19 2.48
C LEU A 134 -11.79 -13.49 3.04
N LYS A 135 -10.94 -14.22 3.79
CA LYS A 135 -9.68 -13.66 4.30
C LYS A 135 -8.66 -13.39 3.20
N ILE A 136 -8.60 -14.23 2.16
CA ILE A 136 -7.65 -14.01 1.07
C ILE A 136 -8.15 -12.92 0.13
N ASP A 137 -9.46 -12.83 -0.10
CA ASP A 137 -10.11 -11.73 -0.82
C ASP A 137 -9.84 -10.37 -0.16
N GLU A 138 -9.96 -10.28 1.16
CA GLU A 138 -9.60 -9.09 1.92
C GLU A 138 -8.13 -8.68 1.72
N LYS A 139 -7.19 -9.65 1.69
CA LYS A 139 -5.78 -9.36 1.41
C LYS A 139 -5.55 -8.87 -0.01
N LEU A 140 -6.24 -9.47 -0.97
CA LEU A 140 -6.19 -9.03 -2.37
C LEU A 140 -6.69 -7.59 -2.50
N ASN A 141 -7.80 -7.24 -1.84
CA ASN A 141 -8.34 -5.90 -1.83
C ASN A 141 -7.39 -4.89 -1.21
N VAL A 142 -6.69 -5.24 -0.12
CA VAL A 142 -5.64 -4.38 0.45
C VAL A 142 -4.52 -4.16 -0.56
N CYS A 143 -4.03 -5.20 -1.23
CA CYS A 143 -3.02 -5.05 -2.29
C CYS A 143 -3.51 -4.15 -3.42
N TYR A 144 -4.75 -4.34 -3.88
CA TYR A 144 -5.37 -3.50 -4.92
C TYR A 144 -5.39 -2.03 -4.52
N MET A 145 -5.80 -1.74 -3.28
CA MET A 145 -5.86 -0.36 -2.78
C MET A 145 -4.46 0.28 -2.65
N VAL A 146 -3.40 -0.52 -2.40
CA VAL A 146 -2.02 -0.01 -2.43
C VAL A 146 -1.56 0.24 -3.86
N PHE A 147 -1.76 -0.70 -4.79
CA PHE A 147 -1.41 -0.54 -6.20
C PHE A 147 -2.09 0.67 -6.87
N THR A 148 -3.31 0.98 -6.47
CA THR A 148 -4.05 2.15 -6.96
C THR A 148 -3.80 3.43 -6.16
N GLY A 149 -3.05 3.34 -5.05
CA GLY A 149 -2.82 4.44 -4.13
C GLY A 149 -4.05 4.89 -3.32
N SER A 150 -5.20 4.22 -3.47
CA SER A 150 -6.46 4.64 -2.83
C SER A 150 -6.47 4.49 -1.31
N LEU A 151 -5.58 3.66 -0.76
CA LEU A 151 -5.39 3.51 0.69
C LEU A 151 -4.56 4.65 1.30
N LEU A 152 -3.78 5.35 0.47
CA LEU A 152 -2.76 6.30 0.90
C LEU A 152 -3.32 7.71 0.92
N LYS A 153 -4.11 8.02 1.95
CA LYS A 153 -4.71 9.34 2.14
C LYS A 153 -3.70 10.29 2.75
N MET A 154 -2.86 10.87 1.92
CA MET A 154 -1.74 11.72 2.29
C MET A 154 -1.92 13.20 1.97
N TRP A 155 -3.04 13.59 1.33
CA TRP A 155 -3.30 14.95 0.91
C TRP A 155 -4.39 15.58 1.76
N ALA A 156 -3.99 16.53 2.64
CA ALA A 156 -4.92 17.35 3.39
C ALA A 156 -5.70 18.25 2.45
N LYS A 157 -7.01 18.37 2.62
CA LYS A 157 -7.81 19.31 1.85
C LYS A 157 -7.69 20.69 2.48
N PRO A 158 -7.21 21.71 1.73
CA PRO A 158 -7.10 23.06 2.25
C PRO A 158 -8.45 23.58 2.76
N HIS A 159 -8.44 24.19 3.94
CA HIS A 159 -9.61 24.82 4.58
C HIS A 159 -10.80 23.87 4.83
N ASP A 160 -10.54 22.56 4.98
CA ASP A 160 -11.59 21.60 5.32
C ASP A 160 -11.83 21.55 6.83
N LEU A 161 -13.01 21.96 7.27
CA LEU A 161 -13.39 22.02 8.69
C LEU A 161 -13.38 20.64 9.39
N ASN A 162 -13.45 19.57 8.62
CA ASN A 162 -13.42 18.20 9.13
C ASN A 162 -12.01 17.58 9.11
N ASN A 163 -11.00 18.32 8.67
CA ASN A 163 -9.62 17.83 8.55
C ASN A 163 -9.52 16.49 7.80
N LYS A 164 -10.29 16.36 6.71
CA LYS A 164 -10.32 15.14 5.90
C LYS A 164 -9.14 15.12 4.93
N TRP A 165 -8.45 13.98 4.89
CA TRP A 165 -7.37 13.73 3.96
C TRP A 165 -7.78 12.77 2.85
N PHE A 166 -7.14 12.88 1.72
CA PHE A 166 -7.52 12.22 0.48
C PHE A 166 -6.34 11.48 -0.14
N ALA A 167 -6.65 10.39 -0.85
CA ALA A 167 -5.70 9.75 -1.76
C ALA A 167 -5.47 10.64 -2.99
N THR A 168 -4.35 10.47 -3.68
CA THR A 168 -3.96 11.35 -4.80
C THR A 168 -5.07 11.50 -5.85
N ILE A 169 -5.60 10.41 -6.38
CA ILE A 169 -6.65 10.47 -7.42
C ILE A 169 -7.94 11.10 -6.90
N GLU A 170 -8.29 10.85 -5.63
CA GLU A 170 -9.47 11.44 -5.01
C GLU A 170 -9.28 12.95 -4.82
N ALA A 171 -8.10 13.40 -4.37
CA ALA A 171 -7.75 14.81 -4.24
C ALA A 171 -7.84 15.55 -5.59
N LEU A 172 -7.31 14.96 -6.66
CA LEU A 172 -7.37 15.53 -8.01
C LEU A 172 -8.81 15.72 -8.54
N LYS A 173 -9.75 14.89 -8.06
CA LYS A 173 -11.16 14.96 -8.48
C LYS A 173 -12.02 15.89 -7.61
N THR A 174 -11.63 16.11 -6.35
CA THR A 174 -12.51 16.74 -5.35
C THR A 174 -12.03 18.10 -4.86
N PHE A 175 -10.74 18.43 -5.05
CA PHE A 175 -10.20 19.73 -4.66
C PHE A 175 -10.55 20.81 -5.69
N SER A 176 -10.40 22.09 -5.32
CA SER A 176 -10.48 23.18 -6.28
C SER A 176 -9.45 23.02 -7.41
N PRO A 177 -9.65 23.59 -8.60
CA PRO A 177 -8.69 23.47 -9.70
C PRO A 177 -7.26 23.87 -9.31
N GLU A 178 -7.09 24.92 -8.51
CA GLU A 178 -5.80 25.39 -8.02
C GLU A 178 -5.14 24.36 -7.09
N ASN A 179 -5.86 23.88 -6.08
CA ASN A 179 -5.35 22.89 -5.12
C ASN A 179 -5.10 21.53 -5.79
N SER A 180 -5.94 21.13 -6.74
CA SER A 180 -5.73 19.92 -7.54
C SER A 180 -4.45 20.02 -8.38
N MET A 181 -4.18 21.17 -8.98
CA MET A 181 -2.95 21.39 -9.74
C MET A 181 -1.72 21.34 -8.84
N GLN A 182 -1.78 21.91 -7.64
CA GLN A 182 -0.70 21.84 -6.66
C GLN A 182 -0.40 20.37 -6.27
N VAL A 183 -1.42 19.59 -5.88
CA VAL A 183 -1.26 18.17 -5.57
C VAL A 183 -0.67 17.42 -6.75
N ARG A 184 -1.18 17.67 -7.97
CA ARG A 184 -0.67 17.02 -9.18
C ARG A 184 0.80 17.30 -9.41
N ASN A 185 1.22 18.57 -9.32
CA ASN A 185 2.60 18.96 -9.57
C ASN A 185 3.57 18.29 -8.56
N VAL A 186 3.23 18.31 -7.28
CA VAL A 186 4.03 17.69 -6.24
C VAL A 186 4.07 16.16 -6.42
N ALA A 187 2.93 15.51 -6.67
CA ALA A 187 2.89 14.07 -6.88
C ALA A 187 3.66 13.63 -8.13
N VAL A 188 3.49 14.33 -9.27
CA VAL A 188 4.21 14.01 -10.52
C VAL A 188 5.71 14.21 -10.34
N ALA A 189 6.15 15.30 -9.70
CA ALA A 189 7.56 15.53 -9.41
C ALA A 189 8.15 14.38 -8.59
N TYR A 190 7.46 13.95 -7.53
CA TYR A 190 7.90 12.83 -6.70
C TYR A 190 7.99 11.52 -7.49
N PHE A 191 6.92 11.10 -8.16
CA PHE A 191 6.92 9.83 -8.89
C PHE A 191 7.96 9.79 -10.02
N THR A 192 8.14 10.89 -10.74
CA THR A 192 9.12 10.99 -11.81
C THR A 192 10.55 10.94 -11.27
N SER A 193 10.84 11.63 -10.18
CA SER A 193 12.17 11.61 -9.56
C SER A 193 12.53 10.23 -9.02
N VAL A 194 11.58 9.53 -8.38
CA VAL A 194 11.80 8.15 -7.90
C VAL A 194 12.06 7.18 -9.05
N ASP A 195 11.32 7.27 -10.14
CA ASP A 195 11.55 6.41 -11.33
C ASP A 195 12.94 6.65 -11.92
N THR A 196 13.39 7.91 -11.95
CA THR A 196 14.75 8.28 -12.36
C THR A 196 15.80 7.73 -11.39
N ALA A 197 15.57 7.86 -10.08
CA ALA A 197 16.48 7.36 -9.04
C ALA A 197 16.67 5.84 -9.08
N LEU A 198 15.61 5.08 -9.40
CA LEU A 198 15.68 3.63 -9.57
C LEU A 198 16.63 3.21 -10.69
N SER A 199 16.84 4.04 -11.69
CA SER A 199 17.73 3.76 -12.82
C SER A 199 19.13 4.35 -12.65
N SER A 200 19.24 5.54 -12.03
CA SER A 200 20.50 6.25 -11.85
C SER A 200 21.25 5.88 -10.55
N GLY A 201 20.50 5.49 -9.52
CA GLY A 201 21.02 5.31 -8.16
C GLY A 201 21.17 6.62 -7.38
N ASP A 202 20.85 7.78 -7.97
CA ASP A 202 20.88 9.09 -7.30
C ASP A 202 19.47 9.46 -6.81
N TRP A 203 19.31 9.52 -5.49
CA TRP A 203 18.04 9.76 -4.81
C TRP A 203 17.82 11.23 -4.40
N SER A 204 18.80 12.11 -4.61
CA SER A 204 18.78 13.51 -4.15
C SER A 204 17.56 14.30 -4.64
N ALA A 205 17.15 14.09 -5.91
CA ALA A 205 15.96 14.72 -6.46
C ALA A 205 14.65 14.16 -5.87
N SER A 206 14.65 12.86 -5.53
CA SER A 206 13.50 12.20 -4.90
C SER A 206 13.33 12.64 -3.45
N ASP A 207 14.44 12.80 -2.72
CA ASP A 207 14.42 13.27 -1.34
C ASP A 207 13.89 14.70 -1.27
N LYS A 208 14.32 15.56 -2.19
CA LYS A 208 13.79 16.92 -2.29
C LYS A 208 12.29 16.94 -2.65
N ALA A 209 11.85 16.11 -3.57
CA ALA A 209 10.44 16.01 -3.92
C ALA A 209 9.60 15.42 -2.77
N LEU A 210 10.20 14.58 -1.93
CA LEU A 210 9.58 14.07 -0.70
C LEU A 210 9.38 15.18 0.34
N GLU A 211 10.37 16.09 0.49
CA GLU A 211 10.26 17.28 1.33
C GLU A 211 9.09 18.18 0.87
N ASP A 212 8.85 18.31 -0.45
CA ASP A 212 7.72 19.08 -0.96
C ASP A 212 6.37 18.48 -0.55
N ILE A 213 6.26 17.13 -0.48
CA ILE A 213 5.07 16.46 0.07
C ILE A 213 4.92 16.79 1.55
N ALA A 214 6.00 16.68 2.34
CA ALA A 214 5.99 16.98 3.77
C ALA A 214 5.61 18.45 4.04
N HIS A 215 6.11 19.38 3.24
CA HIS A 215 5.74 20.80 3.29
C HIS A 215 4.25 21.01 3.00
N TYR A 216 3.70 20.35 1.97
CA TYR A 216 2.27 20.40 1.68
C TYR A 216 1.44 19.91 2.89
N GLN A 217 1.84 18.77 3.47
CA GLN A 217 1.18 18.23 4.65
C GLN A 217 1.21 19.18 5.84
N SER A 218 2.36 19.81 6.09
CA SER A 218 2.53 20.79 7.17
C SER A 218 1.72 22.05 6.93
N ALA A 219 1.64 22.53 5.69
CA ALA A 219 0.91 23.74 5.34
C ALA A 219 -0.62 23.60 5.50
N TYR A 220 -1.17 22.43 5.18
CA TYR A 220 -2.62 22.23 5.10
C TYR A 220 -3.19 21.23 6.10
N GLY A 221 -2.34 20.51 6.84
CA GLY A 221 -2.76 19.42 7.73
C GLY A 221 -2.24 19.52 9.16
N SER A 222 -1.48 20.57 9.51
CA SER A 222 -0.79 20.70 10.80
C SER A 222 -1.71 20.64 12.02
N GLU A 223 -2.98 21.03 11.89
CA GLU A 223 -3.95 21.01 12.99
C GLU A 223 -4.19 19.62 13.57
N VAL A 224 -3.99 18.57 12.78
CA VAL A 224 -4.24 17.17 13.18
C VAL A 224 -2.96 16.33 13.24
N PHE A 225 -1.79 16.95 13.06
CA PHE A 225 -0.53 16.23 13.11
C PHE A 225 -0.27 15.65 14.51
N PRO A 226 0.18 14.38 14.59
CA PRO A 226 0.80 13.87 15.78
C PRO A 226 2.06 14.69 16.11
N SER A 227 2.42 14.81 17.38
CA SER A 227 3.71 15.41 17.74
C SER A 227 4.86 14.60 17.15
N GLN A 228 6.00 15.23 16.84
CA GLN A 228 7.18 14.54 16.28
C GLN A 228 7.62 13.37 17.19
N ASN A 229 7.65 13.57 18.50
CA ASN A 229 7.98 12.49 19.45
C ASN A 229 7.04 11.28 19.33
N LYS A 230 5.76 11.50 19.02
CA LYS A 230 4.79 10.41 18.82
C LYS A 230 5.04 9.67 17.51
N ILE A 231 5.37 10.41 16.45
CA ILE A 231 5.76 9.84 15.13
C ILE A 231 7.00 8.97 15.32
N ASP A 232 8.05 9.51 15.93
CA ASP A 232 9.31 8.82 16.15
C ASP A 232 9.14 7.57 17.01
N ALA A 233 8.35 7.67 18.08
CA ALA A 233 8.04 6.54 18.95
C ALA A 233 7.26 5.43 18.22
N GLU A 234 6.30 5.78 17.38
CA GLU A 234 5.50 4.83 16.61
C GLU A 234 6.35 4.13 15.55
N VAL A 235 7.19 4.86 14.81
CA VAL A 235 8.14 4.31 13.84
C VAL A 235 9.20 3.41 14.52
N PHE A 236 9.70 3.82 15.68
CA PHE A 236 10.63 2.99 16.46
C PHE A 236 9.96 1.69 16.92
N TYR A 237 8.74 1.77 17.44
CA TYR A 237 7.97 0.59 17.87
C TYR A 237 7.78 -0.43 16.73
N ASN A 238 7.49 0.04 15.53
CA ASN A 238 7.32 -0.81 14.34
C ASN A 238 8.61 -1.56 13.95
N LYS A 239 9.79 -1.03 14.31
CA LYS A 239 11.08 -1.67 14.02
C LYS A 239 11.44 -2.82 14.97
N ILE A 240 10.89 -2.80 16.18
CA ILE A 240 11.24 -3.77 17.23
C ILE A 240 10.22 -4.89 17.42
N ASN A 241 9.07 -4.84 16.74
CA ASN A 241 8.00 -5.84 16.73
C ASN A 241 7.86 -6.50 15.35
#